data_33290dcde667a90fd970fae7c60f6b3a
#
_entry.id   33290dcde667a90fd970fae7c60f6b3a
#
_cell.length_a   1.000
_cell.length_b   1.000
_cell.length_c   1.000
_cell.angle_alpha   90.00
_cell.angle_beta   90.00
_cell.angle_gamma   90.00
#
_symmetry.space_group_name_H-M   'P 1'
#
loop_
_entity.id
_entity.type
_entity.pdbx_description
1 polymer ?
#
loop_
_entity_poly.entity_id
_entity_poly.type
_entity_poly.pdbx_seq_one_letter_code
_entity_poly.pdbx_strand_id
1 'polypeptide(L)'
;MKKRSPHQAALAVSLALAAWFAVPPATPAATLAEDFSADPSQNGWTVFGETNLYHWDSTNHQLIVTWDSTKPNSYFYHSLGGYLTRYDDFTFEFDLRLADIASDVEPGKTGPLQIGIGFQNYSVATNSNYSRGYGIVSDIAECDYYPHGFYDFGGGVTYDSPPSFVPSFVSDESAFSPTTLKPYYVLELPTNVVVHITMVYAASNQTATVTAATNGLPVGTVPSLVLDSPTNSNFTLAADYRVDIFSITSYSSAGDDYDSVLAHGVIANLRVDLPPPVQNLAGCFSNGVWQVQFSDRTNWVYSLQRTTDLVSWSEASSPAGGNGTSLVLQDTNAPPENGFYRVRARRP
;
A
#
# COMPACT_ATOMS: atom_id res chain seq x y z
N MET A 1 48.48 -56.42 52.94
CA MET A 1 48.60 -55.54 51.77
C MET A 1 47.39 -55.70 50.91
N LYS A 2 46.45 -54.70 50.91
CA LYS A 2 45.24 -54.69 50.07
C LYS A 2 45.40 -53.61 48.99
N LYS A 3 45.44 -54.05 47.75
CA LYS A 3 45.45 -53.14 46.56
C LYS A 3 44.07 -52.54 46.40
N ARG A 4 44.01 -51.17 46.36
CA ARG A 4 42.83 -50.44 45.98
C ARG A 4 42.86 -50.24 44.46
N SER A 5 41.75 -50.55 43.80
CA SER A 5 41.45 -50.27 42.39
C SER A 5 40.99 -48.83 42.22
N PRO A 6 41.43 -48.10 41.21
CA PRO A 6 40.88 -46.75 40.93
C PRO A 6 39.62 -46.89 40.12
N HIS A 7 38.53 -46.28 40.61
CA HIS A 7 37.33 -46.02 39.83
C HIS A 7 37.60 -44.91 38.81
N GLN A 8 37.50 -45.25 37.55
CA GLN A 8 37.44 -44.28 36.47
C GLN A 8 36.01 -43.69 36.44
N ALA A 9 35.88 -42.42 36.75
CA ALA A 9 34.68 -41.62 36.50
C ALA A 9 34.65 -41.21 35.03
N ALA A 10 33.73 -41.80 34.28
CA ALA A 10 33.46 -41.39 32.91
C ALA A 10 32.68 -40.08 32.94
N LEU A 11 33.32 -38.99 32.50
CA LEU A 11 32.67 -37.65 32.30
C LEU A 11 31.97 -37.71 30.95
N ALA A 12 30.63 -37.81 30.97
CA ALA A 12 29.82 -37.65 29.76
C ALA A 12 29.73 -36.16 29.44
N VAL A 13 30.49 -35.73 28.43
CA VAL A 13 30.35 -34.39 27.84
C VAL A 13 29.22 -34.43 26.83
N SER A 14 28.07 -33.90 27.21
CA SER A 14 26.96 -33.68 26.29
C SER A 14 27.29 -32.46 25.42
N LEU A 15 27.75 -32.68 24.18
CA LEU A 15 27.83 -31.61 23.16
C LEU A 15 26.43 -31.26 22.72
N ALA A 16 25.89 -30.15 23.21
CA ALA A 16 24.74 -29.51 22.61
C ALA A 16 25.19 -28.84 21.30
N LEU A 17 24.97 -29.49 20.16
CA LEU A 17 25.09 -28.84 18.86
C LEU A 17 23.97 -27.80 18.75
N ALA A 18 24.29 -26.52 18.99
CA ALA A 18 23.45 -25.41 18.58
C ALA A 18 23.60 -25.29 17.05
N ALA A 19 22.65 -25.88 16.31
CA ALA A 19 22.54 -25.66 14.88
C ALA A 19 22.13 -24.18 14.66
N TRP A 20 23.08 -23.37 14.28
CA TRP A 20 22.81 -22.03 13.76
C TRP A 20 22.18 -22.21 12.38
N PHE A 21 20.86 -22.15 12.33
CA PHE A 21 20.18 -22.02 11.05
C PHE A 21 20.43 -20.60 10.54
N ALA A 22 21.06 -20.49 9.37
CA ALA A 22 21.10 -19.24 8.65
C ALA A 22 19.63 -18.77 8.47
N VAL A 23 19.29 -17.61 9.02
CA VAL A 23 18.00 -16.97 8.78
C VAL A 23 17.94 -16.77 7.26
N PRO A 24 16.98 -17.40 6.56
CA PRO A 24 16.83 -17.13 5.15
C PRO A 24 16.60 -15.62 5.00
N PRO A 25 17.12 -15.00 3.92
CA PRO A 25 16.84 -13.60 3.65
C PRO A 25 15.32 -13.40 3.71
N ALA A 26 14.89 -12.32 4.37
CA ALA A 26 13.49 -11.98 4.46
C ALA A 26 12.87 -12.10 3.06
N THR A 27 11.77 -12.83 2.96
CA THR A 27 11.03 -12.93 1.70
C THR A 27 10.74 -11.49 1.26
N PRO A 28 11.15 -11.07 0.07
CA PRO A 28 10.87 -9.70 -0.36
C PRO A 28 9.37 -9.45 -0.22
N ALA A 29 9.03 -8.24 0.20
CA ALA A 29 7.66 -7.76 0.20
C ALA A 29 7.00 -8.09 -1.15
N ALA A 30 5.71 -8.35 -1.17
CA ALA A 30 4.99 -8.43 -2.43
C ALA A 30 5.15 -7.05 -3.07
N THR A 31 5.92 -7.00 -4.14
CA THR A 31 6.22 -5.77 -4.86
C THR A 31 5.50 -5.83 -6.19
N LEU A 32 4.64 -4.85 -6.44
CA LEU A 32 4.18 -4.53 -7.77
C LEU A 32 5.19 -3.54 -8.35
N ALA A 33 5.84 -3.91 -9.45
CA ALA A 33 6.76 -3.03 -10.16
C ALA A 33 6.37 -2.97 -11.63
N GLU A 34 6.29 -1.76 -12.17
CA GLU A 34 5.98 -1.52 -13.57
C GLU A 34 6.93 -0.45 -14.12
N ASP A 35 7.84 -0.89 -14.97
CA ASP A 35 8.81 -0.06 -15.67
C ASP A 35 8.38 0.29 -17.10
N PHE A 36 7.20 -0.21 -17.51
CA PHE A 36 6.63 -0.03 -18.84
C PHE A 36 7.52 -0.50 -20.00
N SER A 37 8.51 -1.35 -19.73
CA SER A 37 9.38 -1.93 -20.76
C SER A 37 8.65 -2.95 -21.64
N ALA A 38 7.56 -3.54 -21.13
CA ALA A 38 6.65 -4.43 -21.85
C ALA A 38 5.22 -3.85 -21.81
N ASP A 39 4.33 -4.40 -22.63
CA ASP A 39 2.91 -4.03 -22.58
C ASP A 39 2.35 -4.30 -21.17
N PRO A 40 1.93 -3.27 -20.43
CA PRO A 40 1.48 -3.42 -19.05
C PRO A 40 0.23 -4.29 -18.91
N SER A 41 -0.56 -4.48 -19.97
CA SER A 41 -1.69 -5.40 -19.96
C SER A 41 -1.26 -6.86 -19.74
N GLN A 42 -0.04 -7.22 -20.13
CA GLN A 42 0.53 -8.54 -19.88
C GLN A 42 0.97 -8.74 -18.43
N ASN A 43 1.15 -7.64 -17.71
CA ASN A 43 1.52 -7.61 -16.28
C ASN A 43 0.31 -7.43 -15.36
N GLY A 44 -0.92 -7.52 -15.91
CA GLY A 44 -2.15 -7.46 -15.11
C GLY A 44 -2.75 -6.06 -14.97
N TRP A 45 -2.19 -5.06 -15.64
CA TRP A 45 -2.80 -3.74 -15.73
C TRP A 45 -3.98 -3.73 -16.68
N THR A 46 -5.00 -2.96 -16.35
CA THR A 46 -6.20 -2.83 -17.18
C THR A 46 -6.80 -1.44 -17.02
N VAL A 47 -7.70 -1.08 -17.92
CA VAL A 47 -8.41 0.21 -17.89
C VAL A 47 -9.89 -0.03 -17.57
N PHE A 48 -10.41 0.75 -16.64
CA PHE A 48 -11.84 0.97 -16.46
C PHE A 48 -12.20 2.37 -17.00
N GLY A 49 -13.32 2.50 -17.71
CA GLY A 49 -13.77 3.77 -18.27
C GLY A 49 -13.14 4.08 -19.64
N GLU A 50 -12.71 5.31 -19.85
CA GLU A 50 -12.21 5.83 -21.12
C GLU A 50 -10.77 5.35 -21.40
N THR A 51 -10.63 4.41 -22.33
CA THR A 51 -9.33 3.80 -22.65
C THR A 51 -8.35 4.75 -23.35
N ASN A 52 -8.86 5.78 -24.03
CA ASN A 52 -8.05 6.77 -24.74
C ASN A 52 -7.33 7.76 -23.82
N LEU A 53 -7.63 7.75 -22.53
CA LEU A 53 -6.92 8.57 -21.53
C LEU A 53 -5.56 7.98 -21.16
N TYR A 54 -5.31 6.71 -21.51
CA TYR A 54 -4.12 5.97 -21.14
C TYR A 54 -3.48 5.32 -22.37
N HIS A 55 -2.25 5.68 -22.66
CA HIS A 55 -1.53 5.16 -23.81
C HIS A 55 -0.13 4.67 -23.39
N TRP A 56 0.16 3.41 -23.59
CA TRP A 56 1.49 2.87 -23.39
C TRP A 56 2.44 3.31 -24.50
N ASP A 57 3.53 3.96 -24.14
CA ASP A 57 4.63 4.33 -25.03
C ASP A 57 5.77 3.33 -24.91
N SER A 58 5.77 2.33 -25.79
CA SER A 58 6.78 1.27 -25.81
C SER A 58 8.19 1.76 -26.17
N THR A 59 8.30 2.95 -26.76
CA THR A 59 9.59 3.51 -27.17
C THR A 59 10.32 4.16 -25.98
N ASN A 60 9.57 4.88 -25.15
CA ASN A 60 10.12 5.60 -24.01
C ASN A 60 9.86 4.87 -22.68
N HIS A 61 9.25 3.68 -22.70
CA HIS A 61 8.93 2.87 -21.52
C HIS A 61 8.16 3.67 -20.47
N GLN A 62 7.00 4.20 -20.83
CA GLN A 62 6.20 5.06 -19.99
C GLN A 62 4.71 4.94 -20.33
N LEU A 63 3.86 5.33 -19.39
CA LEU A 63 2.44 5.49 -19.60
C LEU A 63 2.14 6.97 -19.86
N ILE A 64 1.62 7.30 -21.03
CA ILE A 64 1.08 8.62 -21.34
C ILE A 64 -0.32 8.69 -20.76
N VAL A 65 -0.60 9.73 -19.98
CA VAL A 65 -1.88 9.91 -19.29
C VAL A 65 -2.48 11.26 -19.65
N THR A 66 -3.76 11.27 -19.95
CA THR A 66 -4.59 12.46 -20.00
C THR A 66 -5.57 12.42 -18.83
N TRP A 67 -5.50 13.39 -17.95
CA TRP A 67 -6.51 13.63 -16.92
C TRP A 67 -7.51 14.63 -17.49
N ASP A 68 -8.72 14.17 -17.74
CA ASP A 68 -9.78 14.96 -18.39
C ASP A 68 -11.08 14.81 -17.60
N SER A 69 -11.39 15.79 -16.80
CA SER A 69 -12.55 15.80 -15.92
C SER A 69 -13.90 15.82 -16.66
N THR A 70 -13.90 16.17 -17.95
CA THR A 70 -15.11 16.13 -18.78
C THR A 70 -15.58 14.71 -19.07
N LYS A 71 -14.70 13.72 -18.83
CA LYS A 71 -14.94 12.31 -19.07
C LYS A 71 -15.45 11.62 -17.78
N PRO A 72 -16.12 10.46 -17.90
CA PRO A 72 -16.42 9.64 -16.75
C PRO A 72 -15.17 9.24 -15.97
N ASN A 73 -15.33 8.94 -14.66
CA ASN A 73 -14.26 8.36 -13.87
C ASN A 73 -13.57 7.22 -14.61
N SER A 74 -12.27 7.31 -14.73
CA SER A 74 -11.47 6.35 -15.50
C SER A 74 -10.19 6.01 -14.76
N TYR A 75 -9.84 4.74 -14.77
CA TYR A 75 -8.73 4.19 -13.99
C TYR A 75 -7.85 3.32 -14.85
N PHE A 76 -6.54 3.58 -14.86
CA PHE A 76 -5.55 2.61 -15.23
C PHE A 76 -5.09 1.93 -13.95
N TYR A 77 -5.42 0.65 -13.75
CA TYR A 77 -5.29 0.01 -12.45
C TYR A 77 -4.70 -1.40 -12.51
N HIS A 78 -4.14 -1.83 -11.39
CA HIS A 78 -3.68 -3.18 -11.14
C HIS A 78 -4.31 -3.72 -9.86
N SER A 79 -4.81 -4.96 -9.88
CA SER A 79 -5.33 -5.62 -8.69
C SER A 79 -4.19 -6.01 -7.75
N LEU A 80 -4.38 -5.80 -6.45
CA LEU A 80 -3.42 -6.24 -5.43
C LEU A 80 -3.51 -7.75 -5.14
N GLY A 81 -4.46 -8.47 -5.74
CA GLY A 81 -4.71 -9.87 -5.43
C GLY A 81 -5.24 -10.13 -4.00
N GLY A 82 -5.59 -9.09 -3.30
CA GLY A 82 -6.11 -9.03 -1.94
C GLY A 82 -6.48 -7.60 -1.63
N TYR A 83 -6.61 -7.23 -0.36
CA TYR A 83 -6.90 -5.86 0.03
C TYR A 83 -5.98 -5.38 1.16
N LEU A 84 -5.76 -4.08 1.25
CA LEU A 84 -5.11 -3.43 2.39
C LEU A 84 -6.17 -2.84 3.30
N THR A 85 -5.87 -2.83 4.57
CA THR A 85 -6.67 -2.24 5.64
C THR A 85 -5.89 -1.12 6.31
N ARG A 86 -6.52 -0.40 7.21
CA ARG A 86 -5.85 0.62 8.05
C ARG A 86 -4.65 0.11 8.86
N TYR A 87 -4.49 -1.21 8.99
CA TYR A 87 -3.41 -1.87 9.74
C TYR A 87 -2.27 -2.37 8.86
N ASP A 88 -2.27 -2.05 7.58
CA ASP A 88 -1.25 -2.49 6.64
C ASP A 88 -0.37 -1.32 6.23
N ASP A 89 0.93 -1.38 6.56
CA ASP A 89 1.90 -0.43 6.02
C ASP A 89 1.96 -0.58 4.50
N PHE A 90 2.29 0.49 3.81
CA PHE A 90 2.63 0.44 2.40
C PHE A 90 3.57 1.58 2.02
N THR A 91 4.27 1.36 0.93
CA THR A 91 4.99 2.41 0.22
C THR A 91 4.68 2.28 -1.26
N PHE A 92 4.47 3.39 -1.94
CA PHE A 92 4.51 3.41 -3.39
C PHE A 92 5.32 4.61 -3.87
N GLU A 93 5.92 4.44 -5.05
CA GLU A 93 6.74 5.46 -5.69
C GLU A 93 6.55 5.40 -7.21
N PHE A 94 6.71 6.54 -7.87
CA PHE A 94 6.65 6.66 -9.33
C PHE A 94 7.31 7.96 -9.78
N ASP A 95 7.65 8.01 -11.06
CA ASP A 95 8.09 9.22 -11.72
C ASP A 95 6.92 9.84 -12.48
N LEU A 96 6.61 11.10 -12.18
CA LEU A 96 5.59 11.91 -12.85
C LEU A 96 6.28 13.04 -13.62
N ARG A 97 5.90 13.21 -14.88
CA ARG A 97 6.21 14.43 -15.66
C ARG A 97 4.93 14.99 -16.24
N LEU A 98 4.42 16.07 -15.65
CA LEU A 98 3.33 16.84 -16.21
C LEU A 98 3.86 17.67 -17.39
N ALA A 99 3.23 17.53 -18.55
CA ALA A 99 3.54 18.36 -19.73
C ALA A 99 2.83 19.71 -19.63
N ASP A 100 1.57 19.66 -19.28
CA ASP A 100 0.73 20.82 -19.03
C ASP A 100 -0.38 20.47 -18.03
N ILE A 101 -1.01 21.51 -17.49
CA ILE A 101 -2.16 21.39 -16.61
C ILE A 101 -2.98 22.67 -16.67
N ALA A 102 -4.28 22.54 -16.79
CA ALA A 102 -5.25 23.62 -16.76
C ALA A 102 -6.42 23.25 -15.86
N SER A 103 -6.85 24.20 -15.06
CA SER A 103 -8.09 24.15 -14.29
C SER A 103 -9.16 25.03 -14.95
N ASP A 104 -10.40 24.95 -14.46
CA ASP A 104 -11.52 25.76 -14.96
C ASP A 104 -11.79 25.55 -16.47
N VAL A 105 -11.58 24.31 -16.93
CA VAL A 105 -11.69 23.99 -18.36
C VAL A 105 -13.13 23.74 -18.80
N GLU A 106 -14.08 23.61 -17.86
CA GLU A 106 -15.50 23.46 -18.14
C GLU A 106 -16.25 24.74 -17.74
N PRO A 107 -17.12 25.27 -18.63
CA PRO A 107 -17.90 26.45 -18.30
C PRO A 107 -18.79 26.25 -17.06
N GLY A 108 -18.67 27.17 -16.12
CA GLY A 108 -19.43 27.14 -14.87
C GLY A 108 -18.87 26.20 -13.77
N LYS A 109 -17.79 25.51 -14.06
CA LYS A 109 -17.06 24.67 -13.09
C LYS A 109 -15.69 25.29 -12.86
N THR A 110 -15.59 26.08 -11.80
CA THR A 110 -14.39 26.85 -11.48
C THR A 110 -13.83 26.36 -10.15
N GLY A 111 -12.75 25.63 -10.18
CA GLY A 111 -12.09 25.12 -8.99
C GLY A 111 -11.21 23.92 -9.25
N PRO A 112 -10.56 23.41 -8.21
CA PRO A 112 -9.58 22.36 -8.38
C PRO A 112 -10.24 20.99 -8.36
N LEU A 113 -10.02 20.21 -9.41
CA LEU A 113 -10.12 18.78 -9.36
C LEU A 113 -8.71 18.19 -9.21
N GLN A 114 -8.61 17.06 -8.54
CA GLN A 114 -7.31 16.44 -8.29
C GLN A 114 -6.88 15.48 -9.39
N ILE A 115 -5.57 15.37 -9.55
CA ILE A 115 -4.90 14.21 -10.13
C ILE A 115 -4.62 13.24 -8.98
N GLY A 116 -5.24 12.07 -8.99
CA GLY A 116 -5.11 11.06 -7.93
C GLY A 116 -4.30 9.85 -8.39
N ILE A 117 -3.33 9.42 -7.59
CA ILE A 117 -2.55 8.20 -7.82
C ILE A 117 -2.40 7.46 -6.51
N GLY A 118 -2.81 6.20 -6.47
CA GLY A 118 -2.73 5.38 -5.25
C GLY A 118 -3.74 4.25 -5.21
N PHE A 119 -4.20 3.94 -4.02
CA PHE A 119 -5.08 2.80 -3.77
C PHE A 119 -6.54 3.20 -3.70
N GLN A 120 -7.41 2.33 -4.22
CA GLN A 120 -8.86 2.47 -4.17
C GLN A 120 -9.56 1.13 -3.89
N ASN A 121 -10.81 1.22 -3.48
CA ASN A 121 -11.73 0.08 -3.45
C ASN A 121 -12.39 -0.06 -4.82
N TYR A 122 -12.02 -1.10 -5.57
CA TYR A 122 -12.50 -1.32 -6.94
C TYR A 122 -14.02 -1.37 -7.05
N SER A 123 -14.67 -2.11 -6.15
CA SER A 123 -16.13 -2.31 -6.24
C SER A 123 -16.93 -1.02 -6.08
N VAL A 124 -16.39 -0.06 -5.33
CA VAL A 124 -17.01 1.26 -5.13
C VAL A 124 -16.56 2.22 -6.22
N ALA A 125 -15.29 2.29 -6.52
CA ALA A 125 -14.73 3.20 -7.54
C ALA A 125 -15.34 2.97 -8.93
N THR A 126 -15.70 1.74 -9.27
CA THR A 126 -16.35 1.37 -10.54
C THR A 126 -17.88 1.42 -10.51
N ASN A 127 -18.49 1.84 -9.40
CA ASN A 127 -19.92 2.06 -9.33
C ASN A 127 -20.31 3.27 -10.19
N SER A 128 -21.33 3.12 -11.03
CA SER A 128 -21.79 4.20 -11.91
C SER A 128 -22.30 5.45 -11.18
N ASN A 129 -22.61 5.34 -9.90
CA ASN A 129 -23.06 6.44 -9.04
C ASN A 129 -21.92 7.02 -8.19
N TYR A 130 -20.70 6.51 -8.36
CA TYR A 130 -19.55 7.00 -7.61
C TYR A 130 -19.14 8.36 -8.18
N SER A 131 -19.12 9.36 -7.30
CA SER A 131 -18.49 10.65 -7.57
C SER A 131 -17.64 11.02 -6.36
N ARG A 132 -16.38 11.36 -6.58
CA ARG A 132 -15.51 11.71 -5.48
C ARG A 132 -16.01 12.98 -4.76
N GLY A 133 -16.22 12.85 -3.45
CA GLY A 133 -16.75 13.94 -2.61
C GLY A 133 -18.28 14.07 -2.60
N TYR A 134 -19.00 13.39 -3.47
CA TYR A 134 -20.47 13.43 -3.52
C TYR A 134 -21.05 12.02 -3.71
N GLY A 135 -22.00 11.65 -2.87
CA GLY A 135 -22.73 10.38 -3.01
C GLY A 135 -22.04 9.20 -2.32
N ILE A 136 -21.74 8.13 -3.05
CA ILE A 136 -21.08 6.96 -2.50
C ILE A 136 -19.62 7.30 -2.26
N VAL A 137 -19.17 7.20 -1.01
CA VAL A 137 -17.76 7.43 -0.61
C VAL A 137 -17.02 6.11 -0.75
N SER A 138 -15.87 6.14 -1.44
CA SER A 138 -14.96 4.99 -1.57
C SER A 138 -13.83 5.07 -0.57
N ASP A 139 -13.34 3.91 -0.15
CA ASP A 139 -12.07 3.84 0.54
C ASP A 139 -10.93 4.16 -0.44
N ILE A 140 -10.10 5.12 -0.07
CA ILE A 140 -9.00 5.65 -0.88
C ILE A 140 -7.77 5.89 -0.01
N ALA A 141 -6.60 5.63 -0.56
CA ALA A 141 -5.31 6.11 -0.07
C ALA A 141 -4.46 6.55 -1.27
N GLU A 142 -4.44 7.83 -1.56
CA GLU A 142 -3.81 8.41 -2.74
C GLU A 142 -2.87 9.54 -2.37
N CYS A 143 -1.95 9.88 -3.28
CA CYS A 143 -1.37 11.20 -3.35
C CYS A 143 -2.14 12.01 -4.39
N ASP A 144 -2.61 13.17 -3.97
CA ASP A 144 -3.44 14.04 -4.78
C ASP A 144 -2.71 15.35 -5.09
N TYR A 145 -2.75 15.75 -6.35
CA TYR A 145 -2.33 17.06 -6.79
C TYR A 145 -3.53 17.90 -7.23
N TYR A 146 -3.72 19.02 -6.58
CA TYR A 146 -4.75 20.00 -6.85
C TYR A 146 -4.10 21.23 -7.51
N PRO A 147 -4.26 21.44 -8.81
CA PRO A 147 -3.58 22.53 -9.53
C PRO A 147 -4.03 23.93 -9.13
N HIS A 148 -5.26 24.09 -8.67
CA HIS A 148 -5.81 25.35 -8.14
C HIS A 148 -5.91 25.37 -6.61
N GLY A 149 -5.18 24.47 -5.94
CA GLY A 149 -5.26 24.34 -4.52
C GLY A 149 -6.52 23.63 -4.04
N PHE A 150 -6.70 23.61 -2.76
CA PHE A 150 -7.81 22.91 -2.14
C PHE A 150 -8.62 23.88 -1.25
N TYR A 151 -9.91 23.61 -1.14
CA TYR A 151 -10.87 24.34 -0.32
C TYR A 151 -10.46 24.52 1.14
N ASP A 152 -10.65 25.72 1.70
CA ASP A 152 -10.79 25.92 3.13
C ASP A 152 -12.24 25.63 3.53
N PHE A 153 -12.53 24.45 4.07
CA PHE A 153 -13.82 24.12 4.65
C PHE A 153 -14.22 25.02 5.85
N GLY A 154 -13.35 25.93 6.27
CA GLY A 154 -13.58 26.80 7.42
C GLY A 154 -14.32 28.09 7.18
N GLY A 155 -14.77 28.43 5.97
CA GLY A 155 -15.52 29.66 5.85
C GLY A 155 -15.68 30.32 4.49
N GLY A 156 -15.28 29.74 3.43
CA GLY A 156 -15.50 30.33 2.11
C GLY A 156 -14.70 29.68 1.01
N VAL A 157 -15.37 29.48 -0.10
CA VAL A 157 -14.77 29.03 -1.35
C VAL A 157 -13.84 30.12 -1.82
N THR A 158 -12.52 29.90 -1.77
CA THR A 158 -11.56 30.73 -2.50
C THR A 158 -11.10 29.94 -3.71
N TYR A 159 -11.61 30.30 -4.87
CA TYR A 159 -11.31 29.70 -6.18
C TYR A 159 -9.88 29.95 -6.67
N ASP A 160 -9.06 30.67 -5.93
CA ASP A 160 -7.68 31.06 -6.27
C ASP A 160 -6.68 30.59 -5.20
N SER A 161 -6.84 29.38 -4.70
CA SER A 161 -5.86 28.84 -3.77
C SER A 161 -4.61 28.37 -4.53
N PRO A 162 -3.40 28.55 -3.98
CA PRO A 162 -2.19 28.05 -4.62
C PRO A 162 -2.23 26.53 -4.78
N PRO A 163 -1.54 25.96 -5.80
CA PRO A 163 -1.48 24.51 -5.99
C PRO A 163 -1.06 23.76 -4.71
N SER A 164 -1.65 22.60 -4.49
CA SER A 164 -1.33 21.77 -3.33
C SER A 164 -1.12 20.31 -3.71
N PHE A 165 -0.20 19.64 -2.99
CA PHE A 165 0.09 18.25 -3.15
C PHE A 165 0.05 17.57 -1.79
N VAL A 166 -0.76 16.53 -1.64
CA VAL A 166 -1.14 16.02 -0.32
C VAL A 166 -1.37 14.50 -0.31
N PRO A 167 -1.09 13.81 0.81
CA PRO A 167 -1.64 12.48 1.03
C PRO A 167 -3.14 12.59 1.33
N SER A 168 -3.94 11.77 0.69
CA SER A 168 -5.40 11.81 0.74
C SER A 168 -5.95 10.44 1.14
N PHE A 169 -6.81 10.43 2.16
CA PHE A 169 -7.51 9.24 2.61
C PHE A 169 -9.00 9.54 2.71
N VAL A 170 -9.79 8.62 2.25
CA VAL A 170 -11.26 8.67 2.37
C VAL A 170 -11.72 7.31 2.82
N SER A 171 -12.72 7.25 3.68
CA SER A 171 -13.43 6.02 4.01
C SER A 171 -14.94 6.27 4.02
N ASP A 172 -15.74 5.22 3.94
CA ASP A 172 -17.19 5.28 3.88
C ASP A 172 -17.84 5.89 5.14
N GLU A 173 -17.16 5.84 6.29
CA GLU A 173 -17.61 6.49 7.53
C GLU A 173 -17.08 7.92 7.71
N SER A 174 -15.99 8.28 7.03
CA SER A 174 -15.39 9.60 7.16
C SER A 174 -14.69 10.01 5.87
N ALA A 175 -15.33 10.90 5.11
CA ALA A 175 -14.66 11.60 4.04
C ALA A 175 -13.58 12.50 4.67
N PHE A 176 -12.31 12.18 4.42
CA PHE A 176 -11.20 12.94 4.93
C PHE A 176 -10.35 13.50 3.82
N SER A 177 -10.21 14.79 3.82
CA SER A 177 -9.18 15.47 3.08
C SER A 177 -8.21 16.15 4.06
N PRO A 178 -6.88 16.04 3.83
CA PRO A 178 -5.87 16.65 4.69
C PRO A 178 -6.03 18.16 4.86
N THR A 179 -6.87 18.77 4.06
CA THR A 179 -7.16 20.20 4.09
C THR A 179 -8.11 20.65 5.20
N THR A 180 -8.88 19.73 5.80
CA THR A 180 -9.60 20.03 7.03
C THR A 180 -8.66 20.18 8.22
N LEU A 181 -7.40 19.75 8.05
CA LEU A 181 -6.31 19.94 9.01
C LEU A 181 -5.42 21.06 8.49
N LYS A 182 -5.67 22.30 8.86
CA LYS A 182 -4.75 23.40 8.54
C LYS A 182 -3.31 23.09 8.98
N PRO A 183 -2.29 23.53 8.21
CA PRO A 183 -2.32 24.49 7.11
C PRO A 183 -2.23 23.81 5.74
N TYR A 184 -2.68 24.51 4.70
CA TYR A 184 -2.44 24.21 3.30
C TYR A 184 -0.99 23.87 3.03
N TYR A 185 -0.77 22.75 2.35
CA TYR A 185 0.54 22.38 1.87
C TYR A 185 0.67 22.87 0.43
N VAL A 186 0.96 24.16 0.32
CA VAL A 186 1.23 24.76 -0.98
C VAL A 186 2.45 24.09 -1.56
N LEU A 187 2.25 23.34 -2.63
CA LEU A 187 3.30 22.75 -3.40
C LEU A 187 2.87 22.71 -4.86
N GLU A 188 3.52 23.51 -5.68
CA GLU A 188 3.37 23.49 -7.12
C GLU A 188 4.32 22.45 -7.71
N LEU A 189 3.79 21.47 -8.44
CA LEU A 189 4.61 20.53 -9.18
C LEU A 189 5.08 21.19 -10.48
N PRO A 190 6.40 21.17 -10.77
CA PRO A 190 6.92 21.77 -12.00
C PRO A 190 6.46 20.98 -13.23
N THR A 191 6.12 21.69 -14.31
CA THR A 191 5.82 21.09 -15.61
C THR A 191 7.09 20.81 -16.41
N ASN A 192 7.03 19.82 -17.30
CA ASN A 192 8.13 19.39 -18.18
C ASN A 192 9.40 18.93 -17.46
N VAL A 193 9.28 18.62 -16.18
CA VAL A 193 10.36 18.08 -15.34
C VAL A 193 9.89 16.78 -14.73
N VAL A 194 10.78 15.79 -14.64
CA VAL A 194 10.49 14.55 -13.93
C VAL A 194 10.54 14.81 -12.43
N VAL A 195 9.44 14.51 -11.76
CA VAL A 195 9.29 14.56 -10.31
C VAL A 195 9.14 13.13 -9.80
N HIS A 196 10.07 12.67 -8.98
CA HIS A 196 9.95 11.42 -8.27
C HIS A 196 9.07 11.62 -7.04
N ILE A 197 8.00 10.85 -6.96
CA ILE A 197 7.00 10.93 -5.90
C ILE A 197 7.02 9.65 -5.10
N THR A 198 7.03 9.77 -3.77
CA THR A 198 6.94 8.63 -2.86
C THR A 198 5.87 8.90 -1.82
N MET A 199 4.98 7.93 -1.59
CA MET A 199 4.04 7.93 -0.47
C MET A 199 4.32 6.75 0.44
N VAL A 200 4.41 7.03 1.73
CA VAL A 200 4.61 6.04 2.80
C VAL A 200 3.46 6.13 3.80
N TYR A 201 2.83 5.01 4.10
CA TYR A 201 1.88 4.90 5.20
C TYR A 201 2.42 3.95 6.26
N ALA A 202 2.51 4.45 7.48
CA ALA A 202 2.91 3.69 8.67
C ALA A 202 1.66 3.40 9.52
N ALA A 203 1.18 2.17 9.47
CA ALA A 203 -0.05 1.73 10.14
C ALA A 203 0.06 1.79 11.67
N SER A 204 1.27 1.62 12.24
CA SER A 204 1.49 1.61 13.69
C SER A 204 1.12 2.91 14.39
N ASN A 205 1.23 4.04 13.68
CA ASN A 205 0.86 5.37 14.16
C ASN A 205 -0.11 6.08 13.20
N GLN A 206 -0.61 5.37 12.20
CA GLN A 206 -1.54 5.85 11.17
C GLN A 206 -1.09 7.17 10.52
N THR A 207 0.17 7.22 10.16
CA THR A 207 0.79 8.41 9.59
C THR A 207 1.11 8.17 8.12
N ALA A 208 0.66 9.08 7.26
CA ALA A 208 1.00 9.13 5.85
C ALA A 208 1.95 10.29 5.56
N THR A 209 2.94 10.03 4.72
CA THR A 209 3.93 11.02 4.28
C THR A 209 4.06 10.95 2.77
N VAL A 210 4.02 12.10 2.10
CA VAL A 210 4.31 12.22 0.67
C VAL A 210 5.55 13.09 0.49
N THR A 211 6.42 12.66 -0.41
CA THR A 211 7.59 13.45 -0.84
C THR A 211 7.60 13.58 -2.35
N ALA A 212 8.03 14.74 -2.83
CA ALA A 212 8.25 15.03 -4.23
C ALA A 212 9.67 15.57 -4.42
N ALA A 213 10.44 14.98 -5.33
CA ALA A 213 11.83 15.34 -5.57
C ALA A 213 12.17 15.42 -7.05
N THR A 214 13.03 16.34 -7.42
CA THR A 214 13.58 16.49 -8.77
C THR A 214 15.10 16.37 -8.69
N ASN A 215 15.68 15.42 -9.44
CA ASN A 215 17.13 15.13 -9.38
C ASN A 215 17.62 14.87 -7.94
N GLY A 216 16.82 14.22 -7.11
CA GLY A 216 17.13 13.92 -5.72
C GLY A 216 17.00 15.10 -4.75
N LEU A 217 16.57 16.27 -5.21
CA LEU A 217 16.32 17.43 -4.38
C LEU A 217 14.81 17.61 -4.15
N PRO A 218 14.35 17.84 -2.91
CA PRO A 218 12.94 18.06 -2.63
C PRO A 218 12.40 19.26 -3.44
N VAL A 219 11.23 19.09 -4.06
CA VAL A 219 10.49 20.20 -4.71
C VAL A 219 9.89 21.12 -3.64
N GLY A 220 9.49 20.53 -2.52
CA GLY A 220 8.95 21.23 -1.36
C GLY A 220 8.74 20.28 -0.20
N THR A 221 8.15 20.75 0.87
CA THR A 221 7.86 19.95 2.07
C THR A 221 6.36 19.78 2.20
N VAL A 222 5.91 18.52 2.20
CA VAL A 222 4.55 18.12 2.56
C VAL A 222 4.60 17.55 3.97
N PRO A 223 3.94 18.15 4.96
CA PRO A 223 3.89 17.59 6.29
C PRO A 223 3.17 16.24 6.32
N SER A 224 3.57 15.40 7.27
CA SER A 224 2.92 14.12 7.49
C SER A 224 1.48 14.30 7.96
N LEU A 225 0.59 13.51 7.42
CA LEU A 225 -0.81 13.41 7.83
C LEU A 225 -0.93 12.33 8.91
N VAL A 226 -1.45 12.68 10.09
CA VAL A 226 -1.78 11.72 11.15
C VAL A 226 -3.28 11.48 11.13
N LEU A 227 -3.70 10.26 10.76
CA LEU A 227 -5.09 9.91 10.54
C LEU A 227 -5.88 9.69 11.83
N ASP A 228 -5.27 9.12 12.86
CA ASP A 228 -5.94 8.80 14.13
C ASP A 228 -5.36 9.66 15.27
N SER A 229 -5.56 10.97 15.18
CA SER A 229 -5.05 11.90 16.19
C SER A 229 -6.10 12.18 17.26
N PRO A 230 -5.77 12.09 18.56
CA PRO A 230 -6.68 12.45 19.64
C PRO A 230 -7.12 13.92 19.61
N THR A 231 -6.41 14.77 18.87
CA THR A 231 -6.77 16.17 18.65
C THR A 231 -7.71 16.37 17.44
N ASN A 232 -7.92 15.33 16.65
CA ASN A 232 -8.71 15.31 15.42
C ASN A 232 -9.68 14.13 15.44
N SER A 233 -10.59 14.11 16.41
CA SER A 233 -11.54 13.01 16.63
C SER A 233 -12.49 12.72 15.46
N ASN A 234 -12.42 13.49 14.39
CA ASN A 234 -13.27 13.33 13.20
C ASN A 234 -12.59 12.52 12.08
N PHE A 235 -11.39 11.99 12.29
CA PHE A 235 -10.57 11.39 11.22
C PHE A 235 -10.01 10.03 11.60
N THR A 236 -10.90 9.13 11.89
CA THR A 236 -10.55 7.72 12.06
C THR A 236 -10.96 6.98 10.78
N LEU A 237 -10.03 6.28 10.16
CA LEU A 237 -10.41 5.36 9.09
C LEU A 237 -11.39 4.34 9.64
N ALA A 238 -12.43 4.03 8.89
CA ALA A 238 -13.44 3.04 9.26
C ALA A 238 -12.80 1.70 9.63
N ALA A 239 -13.44 0.95 10.50
CA ALA A 239 -12.94 -0.35 10.92
C ALA A 239 -12.87 -1.36 9.76
N ASP A 240 -13.72 -1.20 8.78
CA ASP A 240 -13.83 -1.99 7.56
C ASP A 240 -13.15 -1.35 6.34
N TYR A 241 -12.40 -0.24 6.56
CA TYR A 241 -11.59 0.40 5.52
C TYR A 241 -10.75 -0.63 4.77
N ARG A 242 -10.89 -0.62 3.44
CA ARG A 242 -10.15 -1.53 2.57
C ARG A 242 -9.97 -0.96 1.17
N VAL A 243 -8.79 -1.18 0.61
CA VAL A 243 -8.46 -0.89 -0.78
C VAL A 243 -7.85 -2.13 -1.44
N ASP A 244 -8.16 -2.41 -2.68
CA ASP A 244 -7.81 -3.67 -3.36
C ASP A 244 -7.22 -3.51 -4.76
N ILE A 245 -7.15 -2.27 -5.25
CA ILE A 245 -6.43 -1.90 -6.47
C ILE A 245 -5.43 -0.77 -6.21
N PHE A 246 -4.39 -0.70 -7.03
CA PHE A 246 -3.57 0.50 -7.22
C PHE A 246 -3.95 1.13 -8.56
N SER A 247 -4.15 2.45 -8.62
CA SER A 247 -4.68 3.14 -9.79
C SER A 247 -4.01 4.47 -10.06
N ILE A 248 -3.98 4.81 -11.34
CA ILE A 248 -3.74 6.15 -11.86
C ILE A 248 -5.11 6.63 -12.34
N THR A 249 -5.63 7.68 -11.71
CA THR A 249 -7.04 8.04 -11.79
C THR A 249 -7.27 9.35 -12.50
N SER A 250 -8.17 9.35 -13.48
CA SER A 250 -8.79 10.55 -14.05
C SER A 250 -10.20 10.68 -13.50
N TYR A 251 -10.38 11.60 -12.57
CA TYR A 251 -11.67 11.86 -11.94
C TYR A 251 -12.59 12.71 -12.81
N SER A 252 -13.88 12.41 -12.78
CA SER A 252 -14.92 13.17 -13.45
C SER A 252 -15.36 14.36 -12.61
N SER A 253 -15.62 15.47 -13.25
CA SER A 253 -16.30 16.63 -12.68
C SER A 253 -17.84 16.47 -12.67
N ALA A 254 -18.37 15.33 -13.14
CA ALA A 254 -19.80 15.08 -13.13
C ALA A 254 -20.35 15.03 -11.71
N GLY A 255 -21.35 15.87 -11.44
CA GLY A 255 -21.93 16.01 -10.09
C GLY A 255 -21.25 17.06 -9.21
N ASP A 256 -20.18 17.68 -9.69
CA ASP A 256 -19.52 18.80 -9.05
C ASP A 256 -19.68 20.05 -9.94
N ASP A 257 -20.22 21.14 -9.37
CA ASP A 257 -20.42 22.39 -10.09
C ASP A 257 -19.18 23.32 -9.99
N TYR A 258 -18.16 22.89 -9.22
CA TYR A 258 -17.06 23.76 -8.84
C TYR A 258 -15.71 23.38 -9.42
N ASP A 259 -15.54 22.16 -9.91
CA ASP A 259 -14.22 21.61 -10.24
C ASP A 259 -14.10 21.15 -11.68
N SER A 260 -12.98 21.50 -12.33
CA SER A 260 -12.61 20.90 -13.61
C SER A 260 -11.10 20.98 -13.87
N VAL A 261 -10.55 19.94 -14.53
CA VAL A 261 -9.14 19.83 -14.87
C VAL A 261 -8.94 19.17 -16.22
N LEU A 262 -7.96 19.67 -16.96
CA LEU A 262 -7.35 18.98 -18.10
C LEU A 262 -5.84 19.02 -17.94
N ALA A 263 -5.21 17.86 -17.90
CA ALA A 263 -3.77 17.74 -17.78
C ALA A 263 -3.23 16.61 -18.66
N HIS A 264 -2.00 16.77 -19.10
CA HIS A 264 -1.28 15.73 -19.84
C HIS A 264 0.07 15.47 -19.16
N GLY A 265 0.45 14.21 -19.13
CA GLY A 265 1.72 13.83 -18.54
C GLY A 265 2.09 12.39 -18.80
N VAL A 266 3.15 11.98 -18.15
CA VAL A 266 3.62 10.59 -18.22
C VAL A 266 3.94 10.06 -16.83
N ILE A 267 3.71 8.77 -16.66
CA ILE A 267 4.09 8.00 -15.46
C ILE A 267 5.12 6.96 -15.89
N ALA A 268 6.17 6.81 -15.10
CA ALA A 268 7.20 5.80 -15.28
C ALA A 268 7.68 5.26 -13.91
N ASN A 269 8.45 4.16 -13.94
CA ASN A 269 9.14 3.61 -12.76
C ASN A 269 8.24 3.43 -11.54
N LEU A 270 7.03 2.89 -11.78
CA LEU A 270 6.05 2.69 -10.71
C LEU A 270 6.42 1.47 -9.87
N ARG A 271 6.40 1.65 -8.56
CA ARG A 271 6.65 0.59 -7.61
C ARG A 271 5.70 0.71 -6.41
N VAL A 272 5.16 -0.43 -5.98
CA VAL A 272 4.34 -0.56 -4.78
C VAL A 272 4.94 -1.66 -3.90
N ASP A 273 5.35 -1.32 -2.70
CA ASP A 273 5.87 -2.25 -1.71
C ASP A 273 4.85 -2.49 -0.60
N LEU A 274 4.45 -3.75 -0.46
CA LEU A 274 3.55 -4.22 0.58
C LEU A 274 4.33 -5.17 1.50
N PRO A 275 4.44 -4.89 2.80
CA PRO A 275 5.16 -5.77 3.70
C PRO A 275 4.55 -7.18 3.69
N PRO A 276 5.39 -8.22 3.73
CA PRO A 276 4.88 -9.59 3.76
C PRO A 276 4.07 -9.82 5.05
N PRO A 277 3.05 -10.67 5.01
CA PRO A 277 2.23 -10.98 6.18
C PRO A 277 3.03 -11.72 7.28
N VAL A 278 4.13 -12.34 6.92
CA VAL A 278 5.03 -13.07 7.83
C VAL A 278 6.40 -12.45 7.76
N GLN A 279 6.90 -11.95 8.90
CA GLN A 279 8.24 -11.35 9.00
C GLN A 279 9.03 -12.02 10.13
N ASN A 280 10.35 -11.97 10.05
CA ASN A 280 11.24 -12.50 11.11
C ASN A 280 10.93 -13.96 11.47
N LEU A 281 10.62 -14.79 10.47
CA LEU A 281 10.27 -16.20 10.68
C LEU A 281 11.47 -16.98 11.23
N ALA A 282 11.29 -17.58 12.39
CA ALA A 282 12.24 -18.49 13.02
C ALA A 282 11.56 -19.80 13.39
N GLY A 283 12.22 -20.92 13.12
CA GLY A 283 11.70 -22.23 13.46
C GLY A 283 12.66 -22.99 14.36
N CYS A 284 12.12 -23.79 15.27
CA CYS A 284 12.92 -24.73 16.07
C CYS A 284 12.16 -26.02 16.35
N PHE A 285 12.94 -27.10 16.55
CA PHE A 285 12.43 -28.38 16.97
C PHE A 285 12.92 -28.66 18.39
N SER A 286 12.00 -28.90 19.33
CA SER A 286 12.32 -29.22 20.72
C SER A 286 11.29 -30.17 21.32
N ASN A 287 11.76 -31.19 21.99
CA ASN A 287 10.92 -32.17 22.71
C ASN A 287 9.81 -32.80 21.84
N GLY A 288 10.11 -33.09 20.57
CA GLY A 288 9.14 -33.72 19.65
C GLY A 288 8.13 -32.73 19.04
N VAL A 289 8.27 -31.45 19.34
CA VAL A 289 7.41 -30.38 18.81
C VAL A 289 8.22 -29.51 17.84
N TRP A 290 7.68 -29.30 16.65
CA TRP A 290 8.16 -28.26 15.76
C TRP A 290 7.38 -26.97 16.03
N GLN A 291 8.09 -25.88 16.21
CA GLN A 291 7.45 -24.58 16.38
C GLN A 291 8.07 -23.52 15.50
N VAL A 292 7.25 -22.59 15.05
CA VAL A 292 7.68 -21.38 14.33
C VAL A 292 7.19 -20.16 15.10
N GLN A 293 8.05 -19.16 15.16
CA GLN A 293 7.74 -17.83 15.68
C GLN A 293 8.00 -16.80 14.58
N PHE A 294 7.14 -15.80 14.45
CA PHE A 294 7.27 -14.74 13.48
C PHE A 294 6.53 -13.48 13.94
N SER A 295 6.90 -12.33 13.37
CA SER A 295 6.11 -11.11 13.51
C SER A 295 4.90 -11.23 12.59
N ASP A 296 3.72 -11.12 13.16
CA ASP A 296 2.44 -11.23 12.46
C ASP A 296 1.84 -9.86 12.15
N ARG A 297 0.73 -9.85 11.43
CA ARG A 297 -0.05 -8.64 11.13
C ARG A 297 -1.50 -8.85 11.56
N THR A 298 -2.09 -7.80 12.08
CA THR A 298 -3.53 -7.74 12.37
C THR A 298 -4.34 -8.03 11.11
N ASN A 299 -5.53 -8.59 11.23
CA ASN A 299 -6.42 -8.97 10.12
C ASN A 299 -5.86 -10.02 9.14
N TRP A 300 -4.93 -10.85 9.60
CA TRP A 300 -4.51 -12.04 8.90
C TRP A 300 -4.78 -13.27 9.75
N VAL A 301 -4.99 -14.40 9.09
CA VAL A 301 -5.12 -15.70 9.72
C VAL A 301 -3.97 -16.58 9.24
N TYR A 302 -3.27 -17.17 10.20
CA TYR A 302 -2.06 -17.96 9.97
C TYR A 302 -2.29 -19.40 10.35
N SER A 303 -1.71 -20.31 9.57
CA SER A 303 -1.61 -21.72 9.92
C SER A 303 -0.24 -22.28 9.57
N LEU A 304 0.21 -23.26 10.34
CA LEU A 304 1.41 -24.02 10.03
C LEU A 304 1.02 -25.21 9.16
N GLN A 305 1.65 -25.34 8.03
CA GLN A 305 1.50 -26.49 7.15
C GLN A 305 2.77 -27.31 7.10
N ARG A 306 2.63 -28.62 6.94
CA ARG A 306 3.75 -29.54 6.76
C ARG A 306 3.59 -30.42 5.53
N THR A 307 4.73 -30.90 5.04
CA THR A 307 4.84 -31.90 3.99
C THR A 307 6.09 -32.74 4.15
N THR A 308 6.09 -33.93 3.58
CA THR A 308 7.28 -34.79 3.45
C THR A 308 7.76 -34.90 2.00
N ASP A 309 6.97 -34.44 1.04
CA ASP A 309 7.20 -34.58 -0.40
C ASP A 309 7.28 -33.25 -1.17
N LEU A 310 7.09 -32.11 -0.47
CA LEU A 310 7.00 -30.75 -1.03
C LEU A 310 5.84 -30.54 -2.02
N VAL A 311 4.98 -31.51 -2.21
CA VAL A 311 3.84 -31.48 -3.11
C VAL A 311 2.53 -31.40 -2.33
N SER A 312 2.35 -32.31 -1.40
CA SER A 312 1.11 -32.44 -0.61
C SER A 312 1.28 -31.78 0.75
N TRP A 313 0.61 -30.65 0.96
CA TRP A 313 0.68 -29.89 2.20
C TRP A 313 -0.56 -30.14 3.06
N SER A 314 -0.35 -30.43 4.34
CA SER A 314 -1.40 -30.64 5.34
C SER A 314 -1.28 -29.64 6.49
N GLU A 315 -2.40 -29.26 7.07
CA GLU A 315 -2.41 -28.40 8.27
C GLU A 315 -1.77 -29.12 9.44
N ALA A 316 -0.80 -28.47 10.06
CA ALA A 316 -0.06 -28.96 11.23
C ALA A 316 -0.42 -28.20 12.51
N SER A 317 -1.08 -27.04 12.38
CA SER A 317 -1.66 -26.29 13.50
C SER A 317 -3.09 -25.86 13.19
N SER A 318 -3.86 -25.54 14.23
CA SER A 318 -5.10 -24.79 14.07
C SER A 318 -4.79 -23.38 13.55
N PRO A 319 -5.70 -22.79 12.72
CA PRO A 319 -5.56 -21.40 12.33
C PRO A 319 -5.60 -20.44 13.53
N ALA A 320 -4.74 -19.44 13.53
CA ALA A 320 -4.66 -18.39 14.55
C ALA A 320 -4.73 -17.01 13.93
N GLY A 321 -5.51 -16.11 14.51
CA GLY A 321 -5.54 -14.70 14.11
C GLY A 321 -4.28 -13.96 14.50
N GLY A 322 -3.80 -13.06 13.63
CA GLY A 322 -2.71 -12.17 13.95
C GLY A 322 -3.14 -11.04 14.91
N ASN A 323 -2.21 -10.57 15.69
CA ASN A 323 -2.41 -9.52 16.69
C ASN A 323 -1.50 -8.29 16.47
N GLY A 324 -0.70 -8.31 15.39
CA GLY A 324 0.24 -7.24 15.05
C GLY A 324 1.55 -7.27 15.85
N THR A 325 1.87 -8.37 16.51
CA THR A 325 3.09 -8.48 17.31
C THR A 325 3.91 -9.73 16.96
N SER A 326 3.76 -10.78 17.71
CA SER A 326 4.46 -12.04 17.48
C SER A 326 3.52 -13.21 17.69
N LEU A 327 3.53 -14.13 16.75
CA LEU A 327 2.72 -15.35 16.78
C LEU A 327 3.63 -16.56 16.81
N VAL A 328 3.24 -17.56 17.62
CA VAL A 328 3.87 -18.88 17.67
C VAL A 328 2.87 -19.92 17.20
N LEU A 329 3.24 -20.69 16.19
CA LEU A 329 2.47 -21.85 15.74
C LEU A 329 3.28 -23.15 16.00
N GLN A 330 2.59 -24.22 16.36
CA GLN A 330 3.24 -25.47 16.76
C GLN A 330 2.63 -26.68 16.06
N ASP A 331 3.50 -27.61 15.66
CA ASP A 331 3.13 -28.99 15.32
C ASP A 331 3.55 -29.90 16.47
N THR A 332 2.56 -30.30 17.28
CA THR A 332 2.76 -31.22 18.40
C THR A 332 2.88 -32.70 17.98
N ASN A 333 2.65 -32.96 16.69
CA ASN A 333 2.77 -34.30 16.09
C ASN A 333 3.80 -34.30 14.96
N ALA A 334 4.91 -33.59 15.18
CA ALA A 334 5.97 -33.49 14.19
C ALA A 334 6.49 -34.90 13.82
N PRO A 335 6.67 -35.20 12.52
CA PRO A 335 7.16 -36.51 12.10
C PRO A 335 8.57 -36.75 12.66
N PRO A 336 8.91 -38.00 13.05
CA PRO A 336 10.24 -38.31 13.59
C PRO A 336 11.35 -38.22 12.51
N GLU A 337 10.97 -38.23 11.26
CA GLU A 337 11.85 -38.10 10.09
C GLU A 337 11.70 -36.74 9.45
N ASN A 338 12.30 -36.55 8.29
CA ASN A 338 12.33 -35.26 7.60
C ASN A 338 10.91 -34.70 7.30
N GLY A 339 10.68 -33.50 7.73
CA GLY A 339 9.48 -32.72 7.41
C GLY A 339 9.85 -31.31 6.97
N PHE A 340 9.12 -30.79 6.00
CA PHE A 340 9.20 -29.39 5.59
C PHE A 340 7.98 -28.66 6.11
N TYR A 341 8.20 -27.41 6.52
CA TYR A 341 7.16 -26.58 7.10
C TYR A 341 7.06 -25.24 6.38
N ARG A 342 5.84 -24.70 6.29
CA ARG A 342 5.60 -23.33 5.84
C ARG A 342 4.50 -22.70 6.70
N VAL A 343 4.58 -21.40 6.87
CA VAL A 343 3.46 -20.60 7.39
C VAL A 343 2.60 -20.18 6.21
N ARG A 344 1.31 -20.52 6.27
CA ARG A 344 0.29 -20.03 5.35
C ARG A 344 -0.41 -18.85 6.00
N ALA A 345 -0.37 -17.69 5.35
CA ALA A 345 -1.12 -16.51 5.73
C ALA A 345 -2.26 -16.28 4.74
N ARG A 346 -3.44 -15.91 5.24
CA ARG A 346 -4.61 -15.55 4.43
C ARG A 346 -5.39 -14.44 5.11
N ARG A 347 -6.09 -13.63 4.33
CA ARG A 347 -7.10 -12.71 4.85
C ARG A 347 -8.33 -13.52 5.31
N PRO A 348 -9.04 -13.08 6.39
CA PRO A 348 -10.29 -13.69 6.85
C PRO A 348 -11.39 -13.65 5.80
#